data_92a2de819b3881edbfaf4badd382e858
#
_entry.id   92a2de819b3881edbfaf4badd382e858
#
_cell.length_a   1.000
_cell.length_b   1.000
_cell.length_c   1.000
_cell.angle_alpha   90.00
_cell.angle_beta   90.00
_cell.angle_gamma   90.00
#
_symmetry.space_group_name_H-M   'P 1'
#
loop_
_entity.id
_entity.type
_entity.pdbx_description
1 polymer ?
#
loop_
_entity_poly.entity_id
_entity_poly.type
_entity_poly.pdbx_seq_one_letter_code
_entity_poly.pdbx_strand_id
1 'polypeptide(L)'
;NYLAGRDANQGACTHPCRWKYSIVEEKRPGEYMPVFENERGTYIFNSKDLCMIEHMDDIINSGIDSLKIEGRMNTALYVATVARTYRKAIDDYMESPEKYQANMPWYQEQISNCTYRQFTTGFFYGKPDENTQIYDNNTYQKEYTYLGFAEAVDERGYAQITQRNKFSVGETIEIMK
;
A
#
# COMPACT_ATOMS: atom_id res chain seq x y z
N ASN A 1 -11.83 9.12 -12.27
CA ASN A 1 -12.13 9.35 -13.70
C ASN A 1 -12.91 8.20 -14.34
N TYR A 2 -12.52 6.94 -14.10
CA TYR A 2 -13.06 5.77 -14.83
C TYR A 2 -14.60 5.63 -14.71
N LEU A 3 -15.17 5.78 -13.51
CA LEU A 3 -16.60 5.60 -13.28
C LEU A 3 -17.44 6.87 -13.51
N ALA A 4 -16.89 8.04 -13.30
CA ALA A 4 -17.67 9.28 -13.24
C ALA A 4 -17.28 10.34 -14.26
N GLY A 5 -16.26 10.08 -15.08
CA GLY A 5 -15.76 11.02 -16.10
C GLY A 5 -15.20 12.35 -15.54
N ARG A 6 -15.00 12.44 -14.20
CA ARG A 6 -14.46 13.63 -13.55
C ARG A 6 -13.02 13.40 -13.10
N ASP A 7 -12.20 14.44 -13.15
CA ASP A 7 -10.80 14.35 -12.79
C ASP A 7 -10.57 14.45 -11.28
N ALA A 8 -10.33 13.30 -10.66
CA ALA A 8 -10.05 13.22 -9.24
C ALA A 8 -8.73 13.91 -8.86
N ASN A 9 -7.77 14.01 -9.77
CA ASN A 9 -6.49 14.68 -9.54
C ASN A 9 -6.62 16.19 -9.44
N GLN A 10 -7.70 16.74 -10.01
CA GLN A 10 -8.04 18.16 -9.91
C GLN A 10 -9.02 18.47 -8.78
N GLY A 11 -9.15 17.59 -7.80
CA GLY A 11 -10.05 17.76 -6.65
C GLY A 11 -11.52 17.45 -6.95
N ALA A 12 -11.88 17.01 -8.17
CA ALA A 12 -13.25 16.71 -8.56
C ALA A 12 -13.66 15.24 -8.31
N CYS A 13 -13.10 14.61 -7.27
CA CYS A 13 -13.44 13.24 -6.89
C CYS A 13 -14.91 13.15 -6.44
N THR A 14 -15.69 12.30 -7.10
CA THR A 14 -17.11 12.04 -6.78
C THR A 14 -17.29 10.95 -5.74
N HIS A 15 -16.21 10.44 -5.16
CA HIS A 15 -16.19 9.36 -4.17
C HIS A 15 -16.99 8.11 -4.59
N PRO A 16 -16.76 7.55 -5.79
CA PRO A 16 -17.49 6.36 -6.22
C PRO A 16 -17.23 5.15 -5.32
N CYS A 17 -16.16 5.14 -4.57
CA CYS A 17 -15.87 4.14 -3.55
C CYS A 17 -16.84 4.15 -2.35
N ARG A 18 -17.72 5.17 -2.26
CA ARG A 18 -18.74 5.33 -1.20
C ARG A 18 -20.17 5.25 -1.73
N TRP A 19 -20.37 5.01 -3.03
CA TRP A 19 -21.70 4.85 -3.58
C TRP A 19 -22.29 3.49 -3.19
N LYS A 20 -23.60 3.44 -3.15
CA LYS A 20 -24.31 2.16 -3.05
C LYS A 20 -24.32 1.49 -4.42
N TYR A 21 -23.88 0.28 -4.47
CA TYR A 21 -23.82 -0.51 -5.68
C TYR A 21 -24.62 -1.79 -5.52
N SER A 22 -25.07 -2.32 -6.64
CA SER A 22 -25.59 -3.67 -6.74
C SER A 22 -24.77 -4.41 -7.79
N ILE A 23 -24.49 -5.67 -7.52
CA ILE A 23 -23.81 -6.55 -8.47
C ILE A 23 -24.89 -7.27 -9.28
N VAL A 24 -24.67 -7.33 -10.58
CA VAL A 24 -25.51 -8.10 -11.51
C VAL A 24 -24.60 -9.09 -12.22
N GLU A 25 -24.90 -10.38 -12.14
CA GLU A 25 -24.18 -11.40 -12.91
C GLU A 25 -24.68 -11.36 -14.37
N GLU A 26 -23.74 -11.40 -15.32
CA GLU A 26 -24.03 -11.22 -16.76
C GLU A 26 -25.10 -12.18 -17.30
N LYS A 27 -25.11 -13.44 -16.83
CA LYS A 27 -26.09 -14.46 -17.23
C LYS A 27 -27.43 -14.37 -16.49
N ARG A 28 -27.54 -13.42 -15.54
CA ARG A 28 -28.74 -13.17 -14.74
C ARG A 28 -29.12 -11.70 -14.75
N PRO A 29 -29.41 -11.12 -15.93
CA PRO A 29 -29.80 -9.73 -16.04
C PRO A 29 -31.09 -9.47 -15.27
N GLY A 30 -31.06 -8.44 -14.41
CA GLY A 30 -32.22 -8.08 -13.58
C GLY A 30 -32.21 -8.66 -12.17
N GLU A 31 -31.32 -9.58 -11.85
CA GLU A 31 -31.07 -10.01 -10.46
C GLU A 31 -29.99 -9.12 -9.83
N TYR A 32 -30.41 -8.26 -8.90
CA TYR A 32 -29.51 -7.37 -8.19
C TYR A 32 -29.04 -8.04 -6.91
N MET A 33 -27.76 -8.33 -6.82
CA MET A 33 -27.15 -8.85 -5.59
C MET A 33 -26.80 -7.67 -4.68
N PRO A 34 -27.36 -7.61 -3.46
CA PRO A 34 -27.06 -6.51 -2.54
C PRO A 34 -25.60 -6.53 -2.13
N VAL A 35 -24.99 -5.36 -2.12
CA VAL A 35 -23.66 -5.15 -1.58
C VAL A 35 -23.83 -4.68 -0.15
N PHE A 36 -23.26 -5.41 0.79
CA PHE A 36 -23.36 -5.06 2.21
C PHE A 36 -22.27 -4.09 2.60
N GLU A 37 -22.68 -3.06 3.35
CA GLU A 37 -21.80 -2.12 4.02
C GLU A 37 -21.74 -2.46 5.50
N ASN A 38 -20.54 -2.41 6.07
CA ASN A 38 -20.35 -2.48 7.51
C ASN A 38 -19.77 -1.16 8.05
N GLU A 39 -19.54 -1.06 9.34
CA GLU A 39 -18.99 0.14 9.99
C GLU A 39 -17.64 0.58 9.42
N ARG A 40 -16.95 -0.27 8.66
CA ARG A 40 -15.65 -0.02 8.04
C ARG A 40 -15.74 0.39 6.57
N GLY A 41 -16.92 0.30 5.95
CA GLY A 41 -17.14 0.70 4.56
C GLY A 41 -17.82 -0.36 3.70
N THR A 42 -17.97 -0.04 2.42
CA THR A 42 -18.59 -0.89 1.40
C THR A 42 -17.53 -1.65 0.63
N TYR A 43 -17.59 -2.97 0.65
CA TYR A 43 -16.64 -3.86 -0.02
C TYR A 43 -17.25 -4.42 -1.30
N ILE A 44 -17.19 -3.66 -2.40
CA ILE A 44 -17.70 -4.10 -3.70
C ILE A 44 -16.60 -4.83 -4.46
N PHE A 45 -15.42 -4.27 -4.43
CA PHE A 45 -14.22 -4.83 -5.04
C PHE A 45 -13.12 -4.87 -3.98
N ASN A 46 -12.62 -6.04 -3.73
CA ASN A 46 -11.50 -6.25 -2.85
C ASN A 46 -10.20 -6.21 -3.67
N SER A 47 -9.85 -5.02 -4.15
CA SER A 47 -8.66 -4.88 -4.98
C SER A 47 -7.39 -5.11 -4.18
N LYS A 48 -6.41 -5.72 -4.84
CA LYS A 48 -5.03 -5.76 -4.38
C LYS A 48 -4.46 -4.35 -4.23
N ASP A 49 -3.41 -4.21 -3.42
CA ASP A 49 -2.72 -2.95 -3.26
C ASP A 49 -1.84 -2.65 -4.49
N LEU A 50 -1.89 -1.41 -4.97
CA LEU A 50 -1.01 -0.96 -6.04
C LEU A 50 0.41 -0.88 -5.51
N CYS A 51 1.32 -1.67 -6.08
CA CYS A 51 2.73 -1.65 -5.78
C CYS A 51 3.56 -1.68 -7.07
N MET A 52 4.43 -0.70 -7.23
CA MET A 52 5.29 -0.55 -8.41
C MET A 52 6.77 -0.70 -8.07
N ILE A 53 7.09 -1.29 -6.93
CA ILE A 53 8.49 -1.38 -6.45
C ILE A 53 9.39 -2.19 -7.38
N GLU A 54 8.82 -3.15 -8.09
CA GLU A 54 9.53 -3.99 -9.06
C GLU A 54 9.66 -3.35 -10.46
N HIS A 55 9.04 -2.19 -10.65
CA HIS A 55 8.91 -1.50 -11.94
C HIS A 55 9.40 -0.05 -11.87
N MET A 56 10.43 0.21 -11.04
CA MET A 56 10.97 1.56 -10.90
C MET A 56 11.67 2.05 -12.16
N ASP A 57 12.21 1.14 -12.96
CA ASP A 57 12.77 1.41 -14.28
C ASP A 57 11.74 2.02 -15.22
N ASP A 58 10.57 1.41 -15.34
CA ASP A 58 9.47 1.92 -16.16
C ASP A 58 8.96 3.28 -15.66
N ILE A 59 8.83 3.42 -14.34
CA ILE A 59 8.39 4.68 -13.72
C ILE A 59 9.39 5.80 -13.99
N ILE A 60 10.67 5.58 -13.72
CA ILE A 60 11.71 6.61 -13.89
C ILE A 60 11.86 6.98 -15.38
N ASN A 61 11.87 5.98 -16.26
CA ASN A 61 12.00 6.19 -17.70
C ASN A 61 10.74 6.81 -18.35
N SER A 62 9.60 6.80 -17.67
CA SER A 62 8.38 7.48 -18.16
C SER A 62 8.46 9.00 -18.10
N GLY A 63 9.48 9.55 -17.43
CA GLY A 63 9.71 10.99 -17.33
C GLY A 63 8.80 11.72 -16.35
N ILE A 64 8.18 11.01 -15.41
CA ILE A 64 7.37 11.64 -14.33
C ILE A 64 8.30 12.25 -13.27
N ASP A 65 7.89 13.38 -12.70
CA ASP A 65 8.70 14.14 -11.75
C ASP A 65 8.45 13.74 -10.29
N SER A 66 7.31 13.12 -9.99
CA SER A 66 6.91 12.85 -8.60
C SER A 66 6.03 11.61 -8.47
N LEU A 67 6.27 10.85 -7.39
CA LEU A 67 5.49 9.70 -6.98
C LEU A 67 4.63 10.05 -5.76
N LYS A 68 3.33 9.80 -5.85
CA LYS A 68 2.41 9.97 -4.72
C LYS A 68 2.18 8.63 -4.03
N ILE A 69 2.50 8.57 -2.74
CA ILE A 69 2.19 7.43 -1.87
C ILE A 69 0.91 7.74 -1.10
N GLU A 70 -0.08 6.88 -1.18
CA GLU A 70 -1.32 7.02 -0.41
C GLU A 70 -1.22 6.25 0.90
N GLY A 71 -1.33 6.96 2.00
CA GLY A 71 -1.18 6.39 3.34
C GLY A 71 -2.18 6.91 4.36
N ARG A 72 -3.20 7.68 3.95
CA ARG A 72 -4.15 8.33 4.89
C ARG A 72 -4.80 7.35 5.87
N MET A 73 -5.16 6.16 5.41
CA MET A 73 -5.82 5.14 6.21
C MET A 73 -4.85 4.13 6.83
N ASN A 74 -3.56 4.35 6.66
CA ASN A 74 -2.50 3.47 7.12
C ASN A 74 -1.77 4.02 8.34
N THR A 75 -0.93 3.19 8.96
CA THR A 75 -0.11 3.57 10.11
C THR A 75 1.08 4.43 9.71
N ALA A 76 1.66 5.16 10.69
CA ALA A 76 2.90 5.88 10.47
C ALA A 76 4.05 4.93 10.04
N LEU A 77 4.08 3.70 10.57
CA LEU A 77 5.02 2.68 10.15
C LEU A 77 4.89 2.36 8.66
N TYR A 78 3.66 2.18 8.16
CA TYR A 78 3.42 1.95 6.74
C TYR A 78 4.01 3.08 5.88
N VAL A 79 3.65 4.31 6.20
CA VAL A 79 4.12 5.47 5.42
C VAL A 79 5.64 5.57 5.43
N ALA A 80 6.25 5.41 6.61
CA ALA A 80 7.71 5.47 6.76
C ALA A 80 8.41 4.35 5.99
N THR A 81 7.94 3.10 6.13
CA THR A 81 8.53 1.94 5.44
C THR A 81 8.40 2.07 3.93
N VAL A 82 7.21 2.38 3.43
CA VAL A 82 6.99 2.52 1.98
C VAL A 82 7.82 3.67 1.41
N ALA A 83 7.79 4.84 2.04
CA ALA A 83 8.55 6.00 1.57
C ALA A 83 10.07 5.74 1.56
N ARG A 84 10.60 5.12 2.63
CA ARG A 84 12.02 4.73 2.71
C ARG A 84 12.40 3.74 1.61
N THR A 85 11.56 2.73 1.40
CA THR A 85 11.83 1.68 0.42
C THR A 85 11.83 2.21 -1.01
N TYR A 86 10.81 3.00 -1.38
CA TYR A 86 10.76 3.64 -2.70
C TYR A 86 11.89 4.66 -2.89
N ARG A 87 12.24 5.44 -1.86
CA ARG A 87 13.36 6.38 -1.95
C ARG A 87 14.68 5.63 -2.21
N LYS A 88 14.92 4.55 -1.47
CA LYS A 88 16.10 3.72 -1.70
C LYS A 88 16.10 3.08 -3.08
N ALA A 89 14.98 2.58 -3.55
CA ALA A 89 14.88 1.97 -4.89
C ALA A 89 15.20 2.99 -6.00
N ILE A 90 14.72 4.24 -5.87
CA ILE A 90 15.05 5.32 -6.78
C ILE A 90 16.55 5.63 -6.74
N ASP A 91 17.13 5.80 -5.55
CA ASP A 91 18.54 6.14 -5.40
C ASP A 91 19.46 5.03 -5.95
N ASP A 92 19.13 3.78 -5.66
CA ASP A 92 19.88 2.63 -6.18
C ASP A 92 19.77 2.52 -7.71
N TYR A 93 18.58 2.76 -8.29
CA TYR A 93 18.41 2.78 -9.75
C TYR A 93 19.19 3.93 -10.41
N MET A 94 19.19 5.11 -9.80
CA MET A 94 19.95 6.26 -10.30
C MET A 94 21.46 6.07 -10.20
N GLU A 95 21.93 5.24 -9.27
CA GLU A 95 23.33 4.86 -9.19
C GLU A 95 23.67 3.82 -10.26
N SER A 96 22.94 2.72 -10.33
CA SER A 96 22.93 1.77 -11.45
C SER A 96 21.70 0.87 -11.45
N PRO A 97 21.15 0.51 -12.63
CA PRO A 97 20.08 -0.47 -12.75
C PRO A 97 20.42 -1.81 -12.11
N GLU A 98 21.68 -2.24 -12.17
CA GLU A 98 22.16 -3.50 -11.59
C GLU A 98 22.06 -3.48 -10.06
N LYS A 99 22.39 -2.36 -9.43
CA LYS A 99 22.26 -2.19 -7.97
C LYS A 99 20.80 -2.27 -7.52
N TYR A 100 19.89 -1.63 -8.25
CA TYR A 100 18.48 -1.75 -8.01
C TYR A 100 18.01 -3.20 -8.11
N GLN A 101 18.37 -3.92 -9.16
CA GLN A 101 18.02 -5.32 -9.33
C GLN A 101 18.62 -6.21 -8.23
N ALA A 102 19.87 -5.99 -7.85
CA ALA A 102 20.51 -6.74 -6.77
C ALA A 102 19.82 -6.57 -5.41
N ASN A 103 19.23 -5.41 -5.17
CA ASN A 103 18.53 -5.08 -3.93
C ASN A 103 17.03 -5.42 -3.95
N MET A 104 16.50 -5.98 -5.04
CA MET A 104 15.07 -6.30 -5.17
C MET A 104 14.52 -7.17 -4.01
N PRO A 105 15.20 -8.23 -3.55
CA PRO A 105 14.72 -9.02 -2.42
C PRO A 105 14.53 -8.19 -1.16
N TRP A 106 15.42 -7.22 -0.90
CA TRP A 106 15.30 -6.33 0.25
C TRP A 106 14.08 -5.40 0.11
N TYR A 107 13.81 -4.83 -1.08
CA TYR A 107 12.62 -3.99 -1.25
C TYR A 107 11.33 -4.77 -1.02
N GLN A 108 11.24 -5.97 -1.58
CA GLN A 108 10.09 -6.86 -1.41
C GLN A 108 9.87 -7.22 0.07
N GLU A 109 10.92 -7.57 0.79
CA GLU A 109 10.88 -7.82 2.23
C GLU A 109 10.36 -6.60 3.00
N GLN A 110 10.92 -5.41 2.75
CA GLN A 110 10.50 -4.19 3.44
C GLN A 110 9.03 -3.85 3.20
N ILE A 111 8.56 -3.98 1.97
CA ILE A 111 7.14 -3.72 1.64
C ILE A 111 6.23 -4.75 2.32
N SER A 112 6.64 -6.01 2.40
CA SER A 112 5.86 -7.06 3.07
C SER A 112 5.80 -6.92 4.60
N ASN A 113 6.72 -6.16 5.22
CA ASN A 113 6.70 -5.87 6.65
C ASN A 113 5.58 -4.90 7.08
N CYS A 114 4.91 -4.29 6.13
CA CYS A 114 3.72 -3.48 6.38
C CYS A 114 2.45 -4.32 6.38
N THR A 115 1.36 -3.76 6.91
CA THR A 115 0.04 -4.35 6.65
C THR A 115 -0.35 -4.07 5.21
N TYR A 116 -0.49 -5.10 4.41
CA TYR A 116 -0.80 -5.00 2.99
C TYR A 116 -1.82 -6.06 2.54
N ARG A 117 -2.39 -5.83 1.36
CA ARG A 117 -3.08 -6.84 0.55
C ARG A 117 -2.09 -7.37 -0.47
N GLN A 118 -2.45 -8.44 -1.17
CA GLN A 118 -1.66 -8.87 -2.33
C GLN A 118 -1.42 -7.69 -3.29
N PHE A 119 -0.32 -7.72 -4.03
CA PHE A 119 0.09 -6.60 -4.88
C PHE A 119 -0.39 -6.73 -6.33
N THR A 120 -0.57 -5.58 -6.96
CA THR A 120 -0.90 -5.43 -8.38
C THR A 120 -0.26 -4.17 -8.93
N THR A 121 -0.03 -4.13 -10.23
CA THR A 121 0.37 -2.91 -10.95
C THR A 121 -0.81 -2.02 -11.35
N GLY A 122 -2.05 -2.41 -10.98
CA GLY A 122 -3.26 -1.64 -11.27
C GLY A 122 -3.46 -1.39 -12.75
N PHE A 123 -3.63 -0.13 -13.13
CA PHE A 123 -3.84 0.30 -14.51
C PHE A 123 -2.55 0.65 -15.27
N PHE A 124 -1.38 0.46 -14.67
CA PHE A 124 -0.12 0.96 -15.24
C PHE A 124 0.19 0.34 -16.62
N TYR A 125 0.02 -0.96 -16.74
CA TYR A 125 0.28 -1.67 -18.00
C TYR A 125 -0.99 -1.90 -18.85
N GLY A 126 -2.14 -1.43 -18.41
CA GLY A 126 -3.37 -1.59 -19.14
C GLY A 126 -4.60 -1.75 -18.26
N LYS A 127 -5.69 -2.22 -18.85
CA LYS A 127 -6.93 -2.42 -18.11
C LYS A 127 -6.77 -3.59 -17.13
N PRO A 128 -7.08 -3.42 -15.84
CA PRO A 128 -7.03 -4.51 -14.86
C PRO A 128 -8.00 -5.64 -15.23
N ASP A 129 -7.57 -6.85 -14.96
CA ASP A 129 -8.34 -8.07 -15.10
C ASP A 129 -8.78 -8.64 -13.73
N GLU A 130 -9.33 -9.85 -13.74
CA GLU A 130 -9.77 -10.56 -12.54
C GLU A 130 -8.63 -10.80 -11.52
N ASN A 131 -7.38 -10.90 -11.99
CA ASN A 131 -6.23 -11.15 -11.12
C ASN A 131 -5.86 -9.94 -10.24
N THR A 132 -6.45 -8.78 -10.47
CA THR A 132 -6.24 -7.58 -9.65
C THR A 132 -7.14 -7.52 -8.42
N GLN A 133 -8.02 -8.50 -8.25
CA GLN A 133 -8.96 -8.61 -7.13
C GLN A 133 -8.59 -9.77 -6.21
N ILE A 134 -9.03 -9.69 -4.96
CA ILE A 134 -8.93 -10.75 -3.97
C ILE A 134 -10.32 -11.34 -3.75
N TYR A 135 -10.48 -12.62 -4.04
CA TYR A 135 -11.77 -13.31 -3.96
C TYR A 135 -11.94 -14.12 -2.67
N ASP A 136 -10.91 -14.26 -1.87
CA ASP A 136 -10.96 -14.92 -0.57
C ASP A 136 -11.19 -13.92 0.58
N ASN A 137 -11.53 -14.45 1.76
CA ASN A 137 -11.87 -13.66 2.93
C ASN A 137 -10.64 -13.11 3.69
N ASN A 138 -9.43 -13.44 3.27
CA ASN A 138 -8.21 -13.11 4.02
C ASN A 138 -7.49 -11.94 3.34
N THR A 139 -7.92 -10.74 3.70
CA THR A 139 -7.60 -9.54 2.94
C THR A 139 -6.34 -8.82 3.36
N TYR A 140 -5.91 -8.97 4.62
CA TYR A 140 -4.74 -8.24 5.13
C TYR A 140 -3.71 -9.21 5.69
N GLN A 141 -2.47 -9.06 5.23
CA GLN A 141 -1.30 -9.71 5.82
C GLN A 141 -0.61 -8.70 6.74
N LYS A 142 -0.21 -9.16 7.92
CA LYS A 142 0.45 -8.35 8.92
C LYS A 142 1.53 -9.18 9.59
N GLU A 143 2.77 -8.91 9.26
CA GLU A 143 3.92 -9.61 9.84
C GLU A 143 4.51 -8.84 11.03
N TYR A 144 4.45 -7.51 11.02
CA TYR A 144 5.02 -6.64 12.04
C TYR A 144 3.97 -5.82 12.79
N THR A 145 4.21 -5.63 14.08
CA THR A 145 3.41 -4.73 14.91
C THR A 145 4.18 -3.44 15.17
N TYR A 146 3.59 -2.31 14.81
CA TYR A 146 4.16 -0.99 15.11
C TYR A 146 4.15 -0.76 16.62
N LEU A 147 5.30 -0.77 17.26
CA LEU A 147 5.43 -0.62 18.71
C LEU A 147 5.45 0.84 19.16
N GLY A 148 6.00 1.73 18.35
CA GLY A 148 6.13 3.14 18.67
C GLY A 148 7.28 3.79 17.92
N PHE A 149 7.68 4.98 18.36
CA PHE A 149 8.87 5.65 17.83
C PHE A 149 9.75 6.19 18.95
N ALA A 150 11.05 6.23 18.68
CA ALA A 150 12.02 6.82 19.59
C ALA A 150 12.06 8.33 19.40
N GLU A 151 11.86 9.10 20.48
CA GLU A 151 11.88 10.57 20.46
C GLU A 151 13.27 11.11 20.74
N ALA A 152 14.00 10.45 21.61
CA ALA A 152 15.33 10.85 22.02
C ALA A 152 16.15 9.64 22.47
N VAL A 153 17.48 9.79 22.46
CA VAL A 153 18.42 8.85 23.07
C VAL A 153 19.28 9.64 24.05
N ASP A 154 19.36 9.16 25.29
CA ASP A 154 20.20 9.80 26.32
C ASP A 154 21.69 9.46 26.17
N GLU A 155 22.53 10.08 26.98
CA GLU A 155 23.99 9.86 26.98
C GLU A 155 24.40 8.44 27.34
N ARG A 156 23.52 7.64 27.96
CA ARG A 156 23.73 6.23 28.33
C ARG A 156 23.26 5.27 27.25
N GLY A 157 22.67 5.79 26.15
CA GLY A 157 22.14 4.98 25.06
C GLY A 157 20.72 4.46 25.29
N TYR A 158 19.99 4.96 26.31
CA TYR A 158 18.58 4.63 26.49
C TYR A 158 17.70 5.47 25.58
N ALA A 159 16.80 4.79 24.86
CA ALA A 159 15.85 5.46 24.00
C ALA A 159 14.54 5.76 24.75
N GLN A 160 14.09 7.01 24.68
CA GLN A 160 12.74 7.39 25.10
C GLN A 160 11.78 7.04 23.97
N ILE A 161 10.80 6.16 24.26
CA ILE A 161 9.87 5.65 23.27
C ILE A 161 8.45 6.12 23.57
N THR A 162 7.78 6.73 22.57
CA THR A 162 6.33 6.91 22.59
C THR A 162 5.67 5.62 22.12
N GLN A 163 5.19 4.84 23.10
CA GLN A 163 4.58 3.52 22.88
C GLN A 163 3.22 3.64 22.19
N ARG A 164 2.99 2.77 21.21
CA ARG A 164 1.71 2.63 20.47
C ARG A 164 1.07 1.25 20.65
N ASN A 165 1.88 0.22 20.81
CA ASN A 165 1.43 -1.14 21.11
C ASN A 165 2.29 -1.73 22.22
N LYS A 166 1.70 -2.71 22.93
CA LYS A 166 2.36 -3.37 24.05
C LYS A 166 3.55 -4.19 23.56
N PHE A 167 4.64 -4.10 24.30
CA PHE A 167 5.79 -5.01 24.22
C PHE A 167 6.38 -5.19 25.63
N SER A 168 7.14 -6.24 25.81
CA SER A 168 7.63 -6.68 27.13
C SER A 168 9.14 -6.85 27.12
N VAL A 169 9.73 -6.81 28.31
CA VAL A 169 11.16 -7.10 28.47
C VAL A 169 11.45 -8.52 28.00
N GLY A 170 12.50 -8.68 27.19
CA GLY A 170 12.92 -9.96 26.62
C GLY A 170 12.37 -10.23 25.22
N GLU A 171 11.45 -9.42 24.70
CA GLU A 171 11.04 -9.49 23.30
C GLU A 171 12.09 -8.89 22.38
N THR A 172 12.25 -9.48 21.19
CA THR A 172 13.09 -8.91 20.13
C THR A 172 12.30 -7.85 19.39
N ILE A 173 12.87 -6.67 19.25
CA ILE A 173 12.28 -5.57 18.46
C ILE A 173 13.22 -5.18 17.33
N GLU A 174 12.65 -4.70 16.24
CA GLU A 174 13.39 -4.15 15.12
C GLU A 174 13.31 -2.61 15.14
N ILE A 175 14.44 -1.96 14.88
CA ILE A 175 14.53 -0.50 14.81
C ILE A 175 14.73 -0.09 13.37
N MET A 176 13.75 0.61 12.82
CA MET A 176 13.85 1.22 11.51
C MET A 176 14.55 2.60 11.64
N LYS A 177 15.65 2.77 10.93
CA LYS A 177 16.42 4.02 10.81
C LYS A 177 16.14 4.72 9.50
#